data_7cc2313e0d4ca152aaf2833d3111547d
#
_entry.id   7cc2313e0d4ca152aaf2833d3111547d
#
_cell.length_a   1.000
_cell.length_b   1.000
_cell.length_c   1.000
_cell.angle_alpha   90.00
_cell.angle_beta   90.00
_cell.angle_gamma   90.00
#
_symmetry.space_group_name_H-M   'P 1'
#
loop_
_entity.id
_entity.type
_entity.pdbx_description
1 polymer ?
#
loop_
_entity_poly.entity_id
_entity_poly.type
_entity_poly.pdbx_seq_one_letter_code
_entity_poly.pdbx_strand_id
1 'polypeptide(L)'
;MTYQAKPARFDAMPYRFCGKSGLKLPAISLGLWHNFGDATPLASQRQMLRTAFDAGITHFDLANNYGPPYGSAEINFGEHLRRDFRPYRDQLVISSKAGWDMWPGPYGTGGGSRKHVLASLDQSLQRMGLDYVDIFYSHRFDPDTPLEETMGALASAVQQGKALYVGISSYSASKTREAAALLKSMGVRPLIHQPSYSLLNRWIEDDLLDALDDTGMGCIAFSALAQGLLTDKYLNGTPRDARINRPGGGSFKPDFLSEANLKHVRALNDLAQARGQSLAQMAIAWVLRDARVTSALIGASSAAQITELAGALSQLSFSAGELQAIDQHAVEGGINLWHKPSTDQRP
;
A
#
# COMPACT_ATOMS: atom_id res chain seq x y z
N MET A 1 24.95 15.54 12.03
CA MET A 1 24.00 16.65 11.74
C MET A 1 22.59 16.13 11.89
N THR A 2 21.72 16.88 12.53
CA THR A 2 20.29 16.60 12.64
C THR A 2 19.66 16.73 11.25
N TYR A 3 18.75 15.84 10.89
CA TYR A 3 18.03 15.93 9.61
C TYR A 3 17.13 17.18 9.61
N GLN A 4 17.20 17.91 8.51
CA GLN A 4 16.29 19.01 8.22
C GLN A 4 15.60 18.74 6.89
N ALA A 5 14.28 18.60 6.92
CA ALA A 5 13.48 18.34 5.74
C ALA A 5 13.48 19.56 4.80
N LYS A 6 13.43 19.32 3.50
CA LYS A 6 13.37 20.39 2.49
C LYS A 6 12.12 21.26 2.72
N PRO A 7 12.25 22.60 2.79
CA PRO A 7 11.08 23.47 2.96
C PRO A 7 10.04 23.32 1.85
N ALA A 8 10.49 23.23 0.60
CA ALA A 8 9.65 23.13 -0.61
C ALA A 8 9.12 21.72 -0.90
N ARG A 9 9.20 20.76 0.05
CA ARG A 9 8.83 19.35 -0.19
C ARG A 9 7.36 19.13 -0.58
N PHE A 10 6.49 20.06 -0.22
CA PHE A 10 5.06 19.95 -0.51
C PHE A 10 4.64 20.53 -1.87
N ASP A 11 5.52 21.29 -2.54
CA ASP A 11 5.15 22.10 -3.71
C ASP A 11 4.81 21.27 -4.95
N ALA A 12 5.49 20.13 -5.12
CA ALA A 12 5.31 19.27 -6.30
C ALA A 12 4.40 18.05 -6.05
N MET A 13 4.02 17.78 -4.80
CA MET A 13 3.22 16.61 -4.44
C MET A 13 1.74 16.96 -4.41
N PRO A 14 0.89 16.40 -5.28
CA PRO A 14 -0.56 16.54 -5.16
C PRO A 14 -1.07 15.80 -3.91
N TYR A 15 -1.91 16.46 -3.11
CA TYR A 15 -2.59 15.87 -1.96
C TYR A 15 -4.08 15.72 -2.27
N ARG A 16 -4.60 14.49 -2.21
CA ARG A 16 -5.97 14.14 -2.56
C ARG A 16 -6.78 13.80 -1.31
N PHE A 17 -8.02 14.24 -1.25
CA PHE A 17 -8.91 13.85 -0.17
C PHE A 17 -9.09 12.32 -0.12
N CYS A 18 -9.06 11.76 1.07
CA CYS A 18 -9.32 10.34 1.30
C CYS A 18 -10.84 10.11 1.35
N GLY A 19 -11.43 9.79 0.21
CA GLY A 19 -12.87 9.71 0.06
C GLY A 19 -13.58 11.00 0.49
N LYS A 20 -14.66 10.86 1.26
CA LYS A 20 -15.44 11.96 1.81
C LYS A 20 -14.98 12.42 3.21
N SER A 21 -13.69 12.24 3.52
CA SER A 21 -13.09 12.69 4.79
C SER A 21 -12.30 13.98 4.63
N GLY A 22 -11.98 14.64 5.75
CA GLY A 22 -11.10 15.81 5.76
C GLY A 22 -9.60 15.49 5.63
N LEU A 23 -9.20 14.20 5.74
CA LEU A 23 -7.80 13.82 5.59
C LEU A 23 -7.41 13.82 4.12
N LYS A 24 -6.22 14.37 3.84
CA LYS A 24 -5.58 14.26 2.53
C LYS A 24 -4.38 13.34 2.62
N LEU A 25 -4.20 12.49 1.60
CA LEU A 25 -2.98 11.72 1.40
C LEU A 25 -2.19 12.25 0.20
N PRO A 26 -0.85 12.10 0.18
CA PRO A 26 -0.07 12.36 -1.01
C PRO A 26 -0.49 11.40 -2.12
N ALA A 27 -0.44 11.85 -3.36
CA ALA A 27 -0.78 11.00 -4.51
C ALA A 27 0.10 9.73 -4.61
N ILE A 28 1.31 9.79 -4.04
CA ILE A 28 2.20 8.64 -3.87
C ILE A 28 2.51 8.46 -2.38
N SER A 29 2.32 7.24 -1.88
CA SER A 29 2.66 6.81 -0.51
C SER A 29 3.79 5.79 -0.54
N LEU A 30 4.58 5.66 0.53
CA LEU A 30 5.67 4.70 0.63
C LEU A 30 5.31 3.52 1.53
N GLY A 31 5.30 2.31 0.95
CA GLY A 31 5.15 1.05 1.67
C GLY A 31 6.47 0.54 2.22
N LEU A 32 6.49 0.21 3.51
CA LEU A 32 7.69 -0.20 4.23
C LEU A 32 7.75 -1.74 4.42
N TRP A 33 7.36 -2.50 3.39
CA TRP A 33 7.50 -3.95 3.39
C TRP A 33 8.96 -4.35 3.07
N HIS A 34 9.31 -5.54 2.82
CA HIS A 34 10.59 -6.16 2.40
C HIS A 34 11.91 -5.35 2.60
N ASN A 35 11.99 -4.10 2.16
CA ASN A 35 13.22 -3.30 2.16
C ASN A 35 13.42 -2.48 3.44
N PHE A 36 12.59 -2.70 4.45
CA PHE A 36 12.67 -2.04 5.75
C PHE A 36 12.83 -3.02 6.92
N GLY A 37 12.98 -4.33 6.62
CA GLY A 37 13.40 -5.34 7.59
C GLY A 37 14.91 -5.33 7.85
N ASP A 38 15.38 -6.28 8.64
CA ASP A 38 16.77 -6.35 9.10
C ASP A 38 17.79 -6.68 8.00
N ALA A 39 17.33 -7.24 6.87
CA ALA A 39 18.21 -7.54 5.74
C ALA A 39 18.70 -6.28 4.99
N THR A 40 18.07 -5.11 5.20
CA THR A 40 18.46 -3.86 4.55
C THR A 40 19.19 -2.97 5.57
N PRO A 41 20.38 -2.45 5.25
CA PRO A 41 21.12 -1.58 6.16
C PRO A 41 20.29 -0.36 6.59
N LEU A 42 20.31 -0.03 7.88
CA LEU A 42 19.57 1.12 8.43
C LEU A 42 19.92 2.45 7.74
N ALA A 43 21.17 2.61 7.30
CA ALA A 43 21.59 3.79 6.54
C ALA A 43 20.83 3.93 5.21
N SER A 44 20.62 2.82 4.48
CA SER A 44 19.87 2.80 3.23
C SER A 44 18.38 3.05 3.46
N GLN A 45 17.80 2.44 4.50
CA GLN A 45 16.41 2.71 4.89
C GLN A 45 16.21 4.20 5.23
N ARG A 46 17.14 4.75 6.03
CA ARG A 46 17.13 6.16 6.43
C ARG A 46 17.20 7.10 5.23
N GLN A 47 18.04 6.78 4.25
CA GLN A 47 18.16 7.58 3.03
C GLN A 47 16.85 7.53 2.23
N MET A 48 16.23 6.36 2.07
CA MET A 48 14.93 6.20 1.39
C MET A 48 13.84 7.03 2.07
N LEU A 49 13.70 6.95 3.40
CA LEU A 49 12.68 7.70 4.15
C LEU A 49 12.87 9.21 4.01
N ARG A 50 14.11 9.71 4.12
CA ARG A 50 14.41 11.14 3.94
C ARG A 50 14.09 11.60 2.53
N THR A 51 14.51 10.83 1.51
CA THR A 51 14.22 11.15 0.11
C THR A 51 12.72 11.19 -0.15
N ALA A 52 11.96 10.21 0.39
CA ALA A 52 10.51 10.19 0.27
C ALA A 52 9.87 11.44 0.91
N PHE A 53 10.23 11.77 2.14
CA PHE A 53 9.69 12.93 2.82
C PHE A 53 10.08 14.25 2.15
N ASP A 54 11.32 14.36 1.68
CA ASP A 54 11.81 15.52 0.91
C ASP A 54 11.15 15.66 -0.48
N ALA A 55 10.52 14.60 -0.98
CA ALA A 55 9.70 14.60 -2.19
C ALA A 55 8.19 14.82 -1.90
N GLY A 56 7.80 15.08 -0.64
CA GLY A 56 6.41 15.30 -0.24
C GLY A 56 5.60 14.02 0.03
N ILE A 57 6.25 12.86 0.06
CA ILE A 57 5.61 11.61 0.47
C ILE A 57 5.51 11.62 2.01
N THR A 58 4.34 11.97 2.51
CA THR A 58 4.06 12.11 3.94
C THR A 58 3.42 10.88 4.56
N HIS A 59 2.97 9.91 3.75
CA HIS A 59 2.36 8.68 4.23
C HIS A 59 3.34 7.51 4.15
N PHE A 60 3.63 6.92 5.31
CA PHE A 60 4.42 5.71 5.48
C PHE A 60 3.52 4.57 5.94
N ASP A 61 3.47 3.50 5.14
CA ASP A 61 2.54 2.39 5.33
C ASP A 61 3.28 1.13 5.79
N LEU A 62 2.94 0.68 6.99
CA LEU A 62 3.50 -0.49 7.66
C LEU A 62 2.43 -1.59 7.87
N ALA A 63 2.86 -2.69 8.45
CA ALA A 63 2.03 -3.71 9.08
C ALA A 63 2.82 -4.43 10.17
N ASN A 64 2.13 -5.02 11.13
CA ASN A 64 2.74 -5.72 12.26
C ASN A 64 3.72 -6.82 11.81
N ASN A 65 3.42 -7.52 10.70
CA ASN A 65 4.20 -8.63 10.17
C ASN A 65 5.21 -8.21 9.08
N TYR A 66 5.41 -6.91 8.82
CA TYR A 66 6.40 -6.46 7.85
C TYR A 66 7.84 -6.64 8.35
N GLY A 67 8.72 -6.99 7.40
CA GLY A 67 10.12 -7.33 7.59
C GLY A 67 10.67 -8.01 6.36
N PRO A 68 11.47 -9.09 6.45
CA PRO A 68 11.71 -10.02 7.56
C PRO A 68 12.73 -9.50 8.61
N PRO A 69 12.73 -10.08 9.84
CA PRO A 69 11.68 -10.89 10.45
C PRO A 69 10.42 -10.07 10.77
N TYR A 70 9.30 -10.73 11.11
CA TYR A 70 8.05 -10.04 11.45
C TYR A 70 8.25 -8.99 12.55
N GLY A 71 7.73 -7.79 12.33
CA GLY A 71 7.87 -6.65 13.24
C GLY A 71 9.13 -5.83 13.06
N SER A 72 10.15 -6.32 12.33
CA SER A 72 11.41 -5.59 12.17
C SER A 72 11.24 -4.28 11.39
N ALA A 73 10.34 -4.23 10.42
CA ALA A 73 10.06 -2.99 9.69
C ALA A 73 9.54 -1.88 10.62
N GLU A 74 8.65 -2.21 11.58
CA GLU A 74 8.15 -1.26 12.57
C GLU A 74 9.24 -0.85 13.58
N ILE A 75 10.09 -1.78 14.02
CA ILE A 75 11.23 -1.49 14.91
C ILE A 75 12.19 -0.52 14.23
N ASN A 76 12.59 -0.82 12.99
CA ASN A 76 13.52 0.00 12.23
C ASN A 76 12.92 1.39 11.90
N PHE A 77 11.64 1.43 11.56
CA PHE A 77 10.95 2.70 11.34
C PHE A 77 10.88 3.53 12.62
N GLY A 78 10.60 2.92 13.78
CA GLY A 78 10.61 3.59 15.09
C GLY A 78 11.96 4.22 15.41
N GLU A 79 13.07 3.55 15.07
CA GLU A 79 14.43 4.12 15.19
C GLU A 79 14.60 5.36 14.31
N HIS A 80 14.17 5.28 13.03
CA HIS A 80 14.24 6.42 12.11
C HIS A 80 13.32 7.56 12.53
N LEU A 81 12.12 7.24 13.02
CA LEU A 81 11.17 8.22 13.53
C LEU A 81 11.76 9.01 14.70
N ARG A 82 12.31 8.31 15.70
CA ARG A 82 12.95 8.92 16.86
C ARG A 82 14.12 9.82 16.46
N ARG A 83 14.91 9.36 15.49
CA ARG A 83 16.17 10.01 15.09
C ARG A 83 15.99 11.21 14.18
N ASP A 84 15.04 11.13 13.22
CA ASP A 84 14.93 12.11 12.13
C ASP A 84 13.55 12.77 12.05
N PHE A 85 12.47 12.02 12.33
CA PHE A 85 11.12 12.46 11.99
C PHE A 85 10.27 12.89 13.18
N ARG A 86 10.74 12.72 14.42
CA ARG A 86 9.98 13.14 15.61
C ARG A 86 9.53 14.61 15.56
N PRO A 87 10.36 15.57 15.09
CA PRO A 87 9.91 16.95 14.94
C PRO A 87 8.84 17.17 13.88
N TYR A 88 8.62 16.16 13.01
CA TYR A 88 7.68 16.22 11.89
C TYR A 88 6.48 15.29 12.08
N ARG A 89 6.26 14.72 13.29
CA ARG A 89 5.20 13.72 13.54
C ARG A 89 3.83 14.19 13.01
N ASP A 90 3.48 15.45 13.25
CA ASP A 90 2.19 16.03 12.84
C ASP A 90 2.11 16.33 11.33
N GLN A 91 3.20 16.18 10.61
CA GLN A 91 3.26 16.28 9.13
C GLN A 91 3.26 14.92 8.46
N LEU A 92 3.22 13.84 9.22
CA LEU A 92 3.23 12.46 8.74
C LEU A 92 1.88 11.79 8.97
N VAL A 93 1.51 10.94 8.03
CA VAL A 93 0.49 9.91 8.20
C VAL A 93 1.22 8.58 8.34
N ILE A 94 1.07 7.91 9.47
CA ILE A 94 1.68 6.62 9.75
C ILE A 94 0.57 5.59 9.88
N SER A 95 0.62 4.55 9.06
CA SER A 95 -0.34 3.46 9.13
C SER A 95 0.29 2.13 9.51
N SER A 96 -0.47 1.29 10.20
CA SER A 96 -0.13 -0.11 10.42
C SER A 96 -1.36 -1.00 10.29
N LYS A 97 -1.16 -2.32 10.25
CA LYS A 97 -2.18 -3.31 9.94
C LYS A 97 -2.00 -4.57 10.78
N ALA A 98 -3.09 -5.29 11.05
CA ALA A 98 -3.08 -6.64 11.60
C ALA A 98 -4.07 -7.55 10.85
N GLY A 99 -3.76 -8.85 10.75
CA GLY A 99 -4.62 -9.83 10.07
C GLY A 99 -3.88 -11.05 9.52
N TRP A 100 -2.54 -11.04 9.55
CA TRP A 100 -1.69 -12.16 9.19
C TRP A 100 -0.97 -12.72 10.43
N ASP A 101 -0.37 -13.91 10.27
CA ASP A 101 0.41 -14.53 11.33
C ASP A 101 1.49 -13.59 11.87
N MET A 102 1.65 -13.59 13.18
CA MET A 102 2.58 -12.70 13.83
C MET A 102 3.40 -13.36 14.95
N TRP A 103 2.80 -14.22 15.77
CA TRP A 103 3.49 -14.99 16.81
C TRP A 103 2.92 -16.40 16.91
N PRO A 104 3.66 -17.35 17.51
CA PRO A 104 3.19 -18.74 17.67
C PRO A 104 1.94 -18.89 18.54
N GLY A 105 1.17 -19.93 18.26
CA GLY A 105 0.02 -20.33 19.06
C GLY A 105 -1.31 -19.75 18.56
N PRO A 106 -2.43 -20.15 19.19
CA PRO A 106 -3.77 -19.95 18.62
C PRO A 106 -4.23 -18.49 18.58
N TYR A 107 -3.53 -17.59 19.25
CA TYR A 107 -3.88 -16.16 19.29
C TYR A 107 -3.04 -15.29 18.38
N GLY A 108 -2.01 -15.86 17.74
CA GLY A 108 -1.06 -15.14 16.89
C GLY A 108 -1.02 -15.63 15.45
N THR A 109 -1.82 -16.64 15.11
CA THR A 109 -1.85 -17.28 13.78
C THR A 109 -2.76 -16.54 12.78
N GLY A 110 -2.81 -15.23 12.84
CA GLY A 110 -3.58 -14.40 11.92
C GLY A 110 -5.03 -14.21 12.35
N GLY A 111 -5.83 -13.72 11.40
CA GLY A 111 -7.26 -13.54 11.57
C GLY A 111 -7.71 -12.17 12.09
N GLY A 112 -9.03 -12.03 12.16
CA GLY A 112 -9.74 -10.81 12.51
C GLY A 112 -10.18 -10.72 13.96
N SER A 113 -9.83 -11.74 14.82
CA SER A 113 -10.31 -11.76 16.19
C SER A 113 -9.92 -10.51 16.96
N ARG A 114 -10.81 -10.02 17.81
CA ARG A 114 -10.58 -8.85 18.66
C ARG A 114 -9.28 -8.95 19.45
N LYS A 115 -8.98 -10.15 19.99
CA LYS A 115 -7.75 -10.40 20.74
C LYS A 115 -6.51 -10.18 19.88
N HIS A 116 -6.46 -10.75 18.68
CA HIS A 116 -5.32 -10.63 17.77
C HIS A 116 -5.14 -9.19 17.27
N VAL A 117 -6.22 -8.54 16.85
CA VAL A 117 -6.21 -7.19 16.27
C VAL A 117 -5.71 -6.15 17.28
N LEU A 118 -6.26 -6.15 18.51
CA LEU A 118 -5.87 -5.18 19.53
C LEU A 118 -4.48 -5.45 20.10
N ALA A 119 -4.12 -6.72 20.35
CA ALA A 119 -2.75 -7.06 20.78
C ALA A 119 -1.71 -6.68 19.74
N SER A 120 -2.02 -6.87 18.45
CA SER A 120 -1.16 -6.45 17.34
C SER A 120 -0.95 -4.94 17.31
N LEU A 121 -2.03 -4.16 17.50
CA LEU A 121 -1.92 -2.69 17.56
C LEU A 121 -1.02 -2.25 18.73
N ASP A 122 -1.21 -2.80 19.91
CA ASP A 122 -0.39 -2.46 21.09
C ASP A 122 1.09 -2.77 20.85
N GLN A 123 1.39 -3.94 20.28
CA GLN A 123 2.76 -4.31 19.91
C GLN A 123 3.34 -3.39 18.81
N SER A 124 2.54 -2.98 17.81
CA SER A 124 2.96 -2.06 16.75
C SER A 124 3.32 -0.69 17.31
N LEU A 125 2.50 -0.15 18.21
CA LEU A 125 2.76 1.12 18.90
C LEU A 125 4.06 1.05 19.71
N GLN A 126 4.28 -0.05 20.45
CA GLN A 126 5.52 -0.27 21.22
C GLN A 126 6.75 -0.33 20.32
N ARG A 127 6.70 -1.09 19.20
CA ARG A 127 7.81 -1.21 18.24
C ARG A 127 8.18 0.14 17.63
N MET A 128 7.19 0.93 17.25
CA MET A 128 7.40 2.23 16.64
C MET A 128 7.67 3.36 17.64
N GLY A 129 7.42 3.15 18.94
CA GLY A 129 7.54 4.18 19.97
C GLY A 129 6.51 5.31 19.78
N LEU A 130 5.27 4.94 19.45
CA LEU A 130 4.15 5.84 19.19
C LEU A 130 3.03 5.63 20.19
N ASP A 131 2.31 6.70 20.51
CA ASP A 131 1.07 6.63 21.32
C ASP A 131 -0.14 6.25 20.45
N TYR A 132 -0.12 6.61 19.17
CA TYR A 132 -1.15 6.30 18.18
C TYR A 132 -0.57 6.17 16.77
N VAL A 133 -1.28 5.44 15.91
CA VAL A 133 -1.13 5.49 14.45
C VAL A 133 -2.22 6.35 13.83
N ASP A 134 -1.94 6.96 12.67
CA ASP A 134 -2.96 7.76 11.99
C ASP A 134 -4.04 6.85 11.39
N ILE A 135 -3.65 5.72 10.76
CA ILE A 135 -4.59 4.77 10.18
C ILE A 135 -4.25 3.35 10.65
N PHE A 136 -5.22 2.64 11.20
CA PHE A 136 -5.08 1.22 11.53
C PHE A 136 -5.99 0.37 10.66
N TYR A 137 -5.43 -0.68 10.03
CA TYR A 137 -6.16 -1.52 9.08
C TYR A 137 -6.45 -2.93 9.61
N SER A 138 -7.64 -3.45 9.27
CA SER A 138 -7.78 -4.88 9.08
C SER A 138 -7.07 -5.27 7.77
N HIS A 139 -5.99 -6.07 7.89
CA HIS A 139 -5.04 -6.33 6.79
C HIS A 139 -5.63 -7.21 5.68
N ARG A 140 -6.62 -8.04 6.02
CA ARG A 140 -7.39 -8.87 5.09
C ARG A 140 -8.74 -9.21 5.70
N PHE A 141 -9.68 -9.61 4.85
CA PHE A 141 -10.90 -10.28 5.31
C PHE A 141 -10.55 -11.63 5.94
N ASP A 142 -11.18 -11.94 7.07
CA ASP A 142 -11.08 -13.23 7.73
C ASP A 142 -12.45 -13.91 7.73
N PRO A 143 -12.65 -14.98 6.93
CA PRO A 143 -13.93 -15.67 6.84
C PRO A 143 -14.28 -16.50 8.10
N ASP A 144 -13.31 -16.73 8.97
CA ASP A 144 -13.48 -17.55 10.17
C ASP A 144 -13.83 -16.72 11.42
N THR A 145 -13.72 -15.38 11.34
CA THR A 145 -14.13 -14.45 12.40
C THR A 145 -15.38 -13.67 11.98
N PRO A 146 -16.41 -13.57 12.86
CA PRO A 146 -17.54 -12.69 12.60
C PRO A 146 -17.07 -11.26 12.28
N LEU A 147 -17.56 -10.68 11.18
CA LEU A 147 -17.10 -9.38 10.73
C LEU A 147 -17.34 -8.28 11.77
N GLU A 148 -18.41 -8.39 12.54
CA GLU A 148 -18.75 -7.52 13.68
C GLU A 148 -17.64 -7.49 14.73
N GLU A 149 -17.00 -8.63 15.00
CA GLU A 149 -15.91 -8.71 15.97
C GLU A 149 -14.68 -7.96 15.46
N THR A 150 -14.31 -8.15 14.22
CA THR A 150 -13.19 -7.45 13.59
C THR A 150 -13.44 -5.94 13.53
N MET A 151 -14.63 -5.52 13.08
CA MET A 151 -15.00 -4.09 13.02
C MET A 151 -15.11 -3.48 14.41
N GLY A 152 -15.61 -4.23 15.39
CA GLY A 152 -15.66 -3.82 16.82
C GLY A 152 -14.25 -3.64 17.42
N ALA A 153 -13.27 -4.43 16.99
CA ALA A 153 -11.87 -4.22 17.38
C ALA A 153 -11.31 -2.92 16.80
N LEU A 154 -11.56 -2.64 15.51
CA LEU A 154 -11.16 -1.39 14.87
C LEU A 154 -11.84 -0.17 15.53
N ALA A 155 -13.14 -0.25 15.79
CA ALA A 155 -13.86 0.82 16.48
C ALA A 155 -13.27 1.10 17.87
N SER A 156 -12.90 0.05 18.60
CA SER A 156 -12.24 0.19 19.91
C SER A 156 -10.87 0.85 19.82
N ALA A 157 -10.10 0.59 18.77
CA ALA A 157 -8.81 1.24 18.55
C ALA A 157 -8.96 2.77 18.42
N VAL A 158 -10.01 3.24 17.72
CA VAL A 158 -10.33 4.67 17.61
C VAL A 158 -10.82 5.24 18.94
N GLN A 159 -11.77 4.57 19.59
CA GLN A 159 -12.34 5.01 20.88
C GLN A 159 -11.29 5.10 22.00
N GLN A 160 -10.25 4.27 21.95
CA GLN A 160 -9.11 4.30 22.88
C GLN A 160 -8.05 5.34 22.50
N GLY A 161 -8.20 6.06 21.37
CA GLY A 161 -7.22 7.02 20.89
C GLY A 161 -5.92 6.41 20.36
N LYS A 162 -5.90 5.09 20.11
CA LYS A 162 -4.73 4.36 19.57
C LYS A 162 -4.63 4.42 18.05
N ALA A 163 -5.71 4.79 17.38
CA ALA A 163 -5.77 5.11 15.95
C ALA A 163 -6.67 6.33 15.74
N LEU A 164 -6.30 7.23 14.82
CA LEU A 164 -7.16 8.36 14.47
C LEU A 164 -8.25 7.92 13.50
N TYR A 165 -7.89 7.04 12.57
CA TYR A 165 -8.77 6.50 11.54
C TYR A 165 -8.58 4.99 11.42
N VAL A 166 -9.56 4.33 10.81
CA VAL A 166 -9.48 2.91 10.47
C VAL A 166 -9.73 2.66 9.00
N GLY A 167 -9.10 1.61 8.49
CA GLY A 167 -9.25 1.14 7.12
C GLY A 167 -9.37 -0.38 7.05
N ILE A 168 -9.62 -0.86 5.85
CA ILE A 168 -9.64 -2.28 5.51
C ILE A 168 -8.76 -2.53 4.29
N SER A 169 -8.30 -3.77 4.10
CA SER A 169 -7.48 -4.15 2.96
C SER A 169 -7.93 -5.48 2.39
N SER A 170 -7.94 -5.59 1.06
CA SER A 170 -8.27 -6.83 0.33
C SER A 170 -9.64 -7.44 0.69
N TYR A 171 -10.65 -6.61 0.90
CA TYR A 171 -12.05 -6.99 1.06
C TYR A 171 -12.75 -6.96 -0.32
N SER A 172 -13.73 -7.82 -0.54
CA SER A 172 -14.64 -7.69 -1.68
C SER A 172 -15.49 -6.42 -1.57
N ALA A 173 -16.11 -6.00 -2.66
CA ALA A 173 -17.03 -4.86 -2.66
C ALA A 173 -18.20 -5.07 -1.68
N SER A 174 -18.79 -6.29 -1.67
CA SER A 174 -19.85 -6.67 -0.74
C SER A 174 -19.40 -6.55 0.72
N LYS A 175 -18.27 -7.15 1.08
CA LYS A 175 -17.71 -7.08 2.44
C LYS A 175 -17.23 -5.67 2.83
N THR A 176 -16.85 -4.85 1.86
CA THR A 176 -16.54 -3.43 2.08
C THR A 176 -17.79 -2.66 2.50
N ARG A 177 -18.92 -2.82 1.80
CA ARG A 177 -20.21 -2.20 2.17
C ARG A 177 -20.68 -2.66 3.55
N GLU A 178 -20.58 -3.96 3.85
CA GLU A 178 -20.95 -4.55 5.14
C GLU A 178 -20.08 -4.01 6.29
N ALA A 179 -18.75 -4.00 6.12
CA ALA A 179 -17.81 -3.45 7.09
C ALA A 179 -18.05 -1.95 7.35
N ALA A 180 -18.33 -1.19 6.31
CA ALA A 180 -18.65 0.24 6.42
C ALA A 180 -19.93 0.47 7.20
N ALA A 181 -20.98 -0.33 6.97
CA ALA A 181 -22.24 -0.24 7.71
C ALA A 181 -22.06 -0.56 9.18
N LEU A 182 -21.31 -1.62 9.50
CA LEU A 182 -20.97 -2.04 10.87
C LEU A 182 -20.19 -0.96 11.62
N LEU A 183 -19.10 -0.44 11.04
CA LEU A 183 -18.32 0.63 11.67
C LEU A 183 -19.18 1.88 11.91
N LYS A 184 -20.02 2.26 10.94
CA LYS A 184 -20.94 3.39 11.08
C LYS A 184 -21.92 3.20 12.23
N SER A 185 -22.45 1.96 12.42
CA SER A 185 -23.34 1.65 13.54
C SER A 185 -22.64 1.75 14.91
N MET A 186 -21.31 1.59 14.93
CA MET A 186 -20.45 1.72 16.11
C MET A 186 -19.93 3.17 16.30
N GLY A 187 -20.42 4.14 15.52
CA GLY A 187 -20.02 5.55 15.62
C GLY A 187 -18.65 5.87 14.98
N VAL A 188 -18.08 4.94 14.21
CA VAL A 188 -16.79 5.11 13.52
C VAL A 188 -17.00 5.06 12.01
N ARG A 189 -16.42 6.01 11.27
CA ARG A 189 -16.43 5.98 9.81
C ARG A 189 -15.15 5.33 9.29
N PRO A 190 -15.22 4.29 8.43
CA PRO A 190 -14.04 3.79 7.77
C PRO A 190 -13.48 4.86 6.84
N LEU A 191 -12.16 5.02 6.84
CA LEU A 191 -11.49 6.05 6.06
C LEU A 191 -11.18 5.58 4.64
N ILE A 192 -10.63 4.36 4.51
CA ILE A 192 -9.89 3.98 3.32
C ILE A 192 -9.88 2.46 3.14
N HIS A 193 -9.88 2.02 1.88
CA HIS A 193 -9.62 0.64 1.50
C HIS A 193 -8.27 0.54 0.78
N GLN A 194 -7.48 -0.48 1.11
CA GLN A 194 -6.20 -0.74 0.47
C GLN A 194 -6.28 -2.02 -0.38
N PRO A 195 -6.58 -1.95 -1.70
CA PRO A 195 -6.59 -3.09 -2.61
C PRO A 195 -5.30 -3.19 -3.42
N SER A 196 -5.01 -4.39 -3.98
CA SER A 196 -4.04 -4.54 -5.08
C SER A 196 -4.65 -4.04 -6.39
N TYR A 197 -3.90 -3.19 -7.12
CA TYR A 197 -4.36 -2.63 -8.38
C TYR A 197 -3.19 -2.24 -9.28
N SER A 198 -3.24 -2.61 -10.55
CA SER A 198 -2.24 -2.27 -11.55
C SER A 198 -2.79 -2.48 -12.96
N LEU A 199 -2.01 -2.12 -13.98
CA LEU A 199 -2.30 -2.41 -15.39
C LEU A 199 -2.54 -3.90 -15.69
N LEU A 200 -2.03 -4.82 -14.86
CA LEU A 200 -2.18 -6.28 -15.03
C LEU A 200 -3.06 -6.92 -13.95
N ASN A 201 -3.77 -6.11 -13.15
CA ASN A 201 -4.69 -6.57 -12.10
C ASN A 201 -5.76 -5.50 -11.86
N ARG A 202 -6.90 -5.61 -12.54
CA ARG A 202 -7.94 -4.56 -12.65
C ARG A 202 -9.23 -4.87 -11.87
N TRP A 203 -9.26 -5.91 -11.07
CA TRP A 203 -10.45 -6.42 -10.38
C TRP A 203 -11.27 -5.38 -9.60
N ILE A 204 -10.63 -4.30 -9.15
CA ILE A 204 -11.33 -3.26 -8.38
C ILE A 204 -12.27 -2.40 -9.25
N GLU A 205 -12.09 -2.42 -10.57
CA GLU A 205 -12.91 -1.62 -11.51
C GLU A 205 -14.32 -2.19 -11.67
N ASP A 206 -14.55 -3.48 -11.39
CA ASP A 206 -15.85 -4.14 -11.60
C ASP A 206 -16.94 -3.63 -10.64
N ASP A 207 -16.64 -3.47 -9.34
CA ASP A 207 -17.63 -3.04 -8.32
C ASP A 207 -16.98 -2.32 -7.12
N LEU A 208 -15.70 -2.58 -6.81
CA LEU A 208 -15.08 -2.08 -5.58
C LEU A 208 -14.97 -0.55 -5.57
N LEU A 209 -14.57 0.06 -6.68
CA LEU A 209 -14.47 1.52 -6.75
C LEU A 209 -15.82 2.19 -6.53
N ASP A 210 -16.92 1.60 -7.03
CA ASP A 210 -18.27 2.09 -6.79
C ASP A 210 -18.68 1.90 -5.32
N ALA A 211 -18.34 0.76 -4.71
CA ALA A 211 -18.56 0.53 -3.28
C ALA A 211 -17.83 1.56 -2.40
N LEU A 212 -16.63 2.01 -2.80
CA LEU A 212 -15.88 3.02 -2.07
C LEU A 212 -16.53 4.40 -2.19
N ASP A 213 -17.03 4.75 -3.37
CA ASP A 213 -17.75 6.02 -3.55
C ASP A 213 -19.06 6.06 -2.77
N ASP A 214 -19.85 4.97 -2.80
CA ASP A 214 -21.08 4.79 -2.03
C ASP A 214 -20.86 4.97 -0.53
N THR A 215 -19.79 4.37 -0.01
CA THR A 215 -19.45 4.39 1.42
C THR A 215 -18.68 5.65 1.84
N GLY A 216 -18.17 6.41 0.89
CA GLY A 216 -17.36 7.61 1.12
C GLY A 216 -15.93 7.30 1.55
N MET A 217 -15.44 6.08 1.28
CA MET A 217 -14.06 5.67 1.57
C MET A 217 -13.11 6.10 0.47
N GLY A 218 -11.85 6.37 0.83
CA GLY A 218 -10.76 6.52 -0.13
C GLY A 218 -10.21 5.17 -0.60
N CYS A 219 -9.35 5.21 -1.62
CA CYS A 219 -8.64 4.06 -2.15
C CYS A 219 -7.14 4.32 -2.14
N ILE A 220 -6.35 3.41 -1.56
CA ILE A 220 -4.90 3.41 -1.70
C ILE A 220 -4.45 2.11 -2.37
N ALA A 221 -3.95 2.19 -3.60
CA ALA A 221 -3.64 1.05 -4.42
C ALA A 221 -2.23 0.53 -4.16
N PHE A 222 -2.08 -0.69 -3.66
CA PHE A 222 -0.78 -1.35 -3.56
C PHE A 222 -0.48 -2.23 -4.78
N SER A 223 0.77 -2.62 -4.94
CA SER A 223 1.26 -3.37 -6.12
C SER A 223 1.04 -2.65 -7.46
N ALA A 224 1.03 -1.32 -7.49
CA ALA A 224 0.87 -0.51 -8.70
C ALA A 224 1.86 -0.87 -9.81
N LEU A 225 3.04 -1.37 -9.46
CA LEU A 225 4.07 -1.87 -10.39
C LEU A 225 4.03 -3.39 -10.59
N ALA A 226 2.92 -4.08 -10.23
CA ALA A 226 2.81 -5.54 -10.34
C ALA A 226 4.03 -6.25 -9.75
N GLN A 227 4.46 -5.85 -8.54
CA GLN A 227 5.65 -6.34 -7.84
C GLN A 227 6.98 -6.15 -8.59
N GLY A 228 7.05 -5.21 -9.52
CA GLY A 228 8.21 -4.88 -10.33
C GLY A 228 8.13 -5.39 -11.77
N LEU A 229 7.06 -6.11 -12.14
CA LEU A 229 6.85 -6.54 -13.52
C LEU A 229 6.62 -5.36 -14.47
N LEU A 230 5.96 -4.31 -14.01
CA LEU A 230 5.73 -3.06 -14.74
C LEU A 230 6.91 -2.09 -14.58
N THR A 231 8.12 -2.60 -14.82
CA THR A 231 9.37 -1.84 -14.92
C THR A 231 10.18 -2.37 -16.09
N ASP A 232 11.28 -1.72 -16.45
CA ASP A 232 12.22 -2.17 -17.47
C ASP A 232 13.00 -3.43 -17.08
N LYS A 233 12.95 -3.81 -15.82
CA LYS A 233 13.78 -4.87 -15.23
C LYS A 233 13.67 -6.22 -15.93
N TYR A 234 12.50 -6.57 -16.45
CA TYR A 234 12.22 -7.89 -17.03
C TYR A 234 12.05 -7.86 -18.56
N LEU A 235 12.19 -6.71 -19.22
CA LEU A 235 11.99 -6.57 -20.67
C LEU A 235 12.95 -7.44 -21.49
N ASN A 236 14.20 -7.56 -21.03
CA ASN A 236 15.30 -8.25 -21.70
C ASN A 236 15.75 -9.54 -20.95
N GLY A 237 14.85 -10.15 -20.21
CA GLY A 237 15.13 -11.35 -19.42
C GLY A 237 15.14 -11.11 -17.92
N THR A 238 15.35 -12.17 -17.13
CA THR A 238 15.33 -12.10 -15.67
C THR A 238 16.74 -11.82 -15.13
N PRO A 239 16.97 -10.67 -14.47
CA PRO A 239 18.26 -10.39 -13.85
C PRO A 239 18.61 -11.41 -12.76
N ARG A 240 19.91 -11.67 -12.55
CA ARG A 240 20.40 -12.61 -11.53
C ARG A 240 19.99 -12.20 -10.10
N ASP A 241 19.92 -10.90 -9.83
CA ASP A 241 19.54 -10.31 -8.55
C ASP A 241 18.04 -10.05 -8.42
N ALA A 242 17.23 -10.52 -9.38
CA ALA A 242 15.76 -10.38 -9.35
C ALA A 242 15.15 -11.00 -8.08
N ARG A 243 14.05 -10.42 -7.62
CA ARG A 243 13.32 -10.89 -6.41
C ARG A 243 12.97 -12.38 -6.50
N ILE A 244 12.61 -12.89 -7.67
CA ILE A 244 12.28 -14.30 -7.90
C ILE A 244 13.42 -15.24 -7.53
N ASN A 245 14.67 -14.77 -7.60
CA ASN A 245 15.86 -15.55 -7.30
C ASN A 245 16.31 -15.41 -5.83
N ARG A 246 15.61 -14.61 -5.02
CA ARG A 246 15.97 -14.36 -3.61
C ARG A 246 15.23 -15.33 -2.68
N PRO A 247 15.91 -15.93 -1.68
CA PRO A 247 15.22 -16.65 -0.61
C PRO A 247 14.21 -15.73 0.07
N GLY A 248 12.97 -16.17 0.24
CA GLY A 248 11.91 -15.36 0.85
C GLY A 248 11.25 -14.33 -0.08
N GLY A 249 11.57 -14.33 -1.38
CA GLY A 249 10.91 -13.51 -2.40
C GLY A 249 9.43 -13.82 -2.67
N GLY A 250 8.80 -14.51 -1.77
CA GLY A 250 7.57 -15.32 -1.78
C GLY A 250 6.29 -14.78 -2.41
N SER A 251 6.22 -13.49 -2.75
CA SER A 251 5.04 -12.96 -3.45
C SER A 251 5.22 -12.86 -4.98
N PHE A 252 6.44 -12.93 -5.50
CA PHE A 252 6.68 -12.90 -6.94
C PHE A 252 6.82 -14.34 -7.47
N LYS A 253 5.87 -14.81 -8.28
CA LYS A 253 5.85 -16.16 -8.81
C LYS A 253 6.45 -16.24 -10.22
N PRO A 254 7.09 -17.38 -10.60
CA PRO A 254 7.62 -17.59 -11.96
C PRO A 254 6.58 -17.33 -13.06
N ASP A 255 5.33 -17.77 -12.86
CA ASP A 255 4.24 -17.64 -13.83
C ASP A 255 3.92 -16.19 -14.19
N PHE A 256 4.30 -15.22 -13.34
CA PHE A 256 4.15 -13.79 -13.67
C PHE A 256 5.02 -13.37 -14.84
N LEU A 257 6.14 -14.06 -15.08
CA LEU A 257 7.04 -13.87 -16.21
C LEU A 257 6.67 -14.72 -17.43
N SER A 258 5.43 -15.17 -17.54
CA SER A 258 4.96 -15.86 -18.75
C SER A 258 5.17 -14.98 -20.00
N GLU A 259 5.45 -15.60 -21.15
CA GLU A 259 5.65 -14.84 -22.39
C GLU A 259 4.40 -14.03 -22.79
N ALA A 260 3.21 -14.51 -22.40
CA ALA A 260 1.97 -13.77 -22.57
C ALA A 260 2.00 -12.44 -21.81
N ASN A 261 2.35 -12.46 -20.52
CA ASN A 261 2.50 -11.24 -19.72
C ASN A 261 3.60 -10.34 -20.23
N LEU A 262 4.77 -10.92 -20.55
CA LEU A 262 5.91 -10.14 -21.06
C LEU A 262 5.62 -9.44 -22.38
N LYS A 263 4.80 -10.04 -23.26
CA LYS A 263 4.33 -9.41 -24.48
C LYS A 263 3.54 -8.13 -24.20
N HIS A 264 2.61 -8.17 -23.24
CA HIS A 264 1.84 -7.01 -22.81
C HIS A 264 2.73 -5.95 -22.14
N VAL A 265 3.66 -6.39 -21.29
CA VAL A 265 4.62 -5.49 -20.61
C VAL A 265 5.49 -4.74 -21.63
N ARG A 266 6.00 -5.40 -22.67
CA ARG A 266 6.78 -4.75 -23.74
C ARG A 266 5.95 -3.70 -24.48
N ALA A 267 4.73 -4.04 -24.89
CA ALA A 267 3.84 -3.09 -25.57
C ALA A 267 3.47 -1.89 -24.67
N LEU A 268 3.22 -2.11 -23.39
CA LEU A 268 3.00 -1.03 -22.41
C LEU A 268 4.27 -0.16 -22.24
N ASN A 269 5.46 -0.77 -22.30
CA ASN A 269 6.69 -0.01 -22.25
C ASN A 269 6.87 0.90 -23.48
N ASP A 270 6.54 0.41 -24.67
CA ASP A 270 6.60 1.22 -25.90
C ASP A 270 5.64 2.42 -25.82
N LEU A 271 4.44 2.22 -25.28
CA LEU A 271 3.49 3.30 -25.02
C LEU A 271 4.02 4.30 -23.99
N ALA A 272 4.66 3.82 -22.91
CA ALA A 272 5.26 4.69 -21.92
C ALA A 272 6.39 5.55 -22.51
N GLN A 273 7.26 4.96 -23.32
CA GLN A 273 8.34 5.69 -24.02
C GLN A 273 7.79 6.74 -24.98
N ALA A 274 6.74 6.42 -25.73
CA ALA A 274 6.07 7.39 -26.61
C ALA A 274 5.50 8.58 -25.84
N ARG A 275 5.12 8.38 -24.55
CA ARG A 275 4.70 9.43 -23.62
C ARG A 275 5.85 10.20 -22.99
N GLY A 276 7.10 9.80 -23.19
CA GLY A 276 8.28 10.36 -22.49
C GLY A 276 8.36 9.96 -21.01
N GLN A 277 7.73 8.85 -20.62
CA GLN A 277 7.76 8.29 -19.26
C GLN A 277 8.48 6.93 -19.25
N SER A 278 9.03 6.54 -18.09
CA SER A 278 9.34 5.12 -17.90
C SER A 278 8.04 4.31 -17.73
N LEU A 279 8.11 3.00 -17.98
CA LEU A 279 6.96 2.11 -17.76
C LEU A 279 6.43 2.21 -16.31
N ALA A 280 7.32 2.31 -15.34
CA ALA A 280 6.96 2.48 -13.94
C ALA A 280 6.22 3.80 -13.67
N GLN A 281 6.68 4.90 -14.28
CA GLN A 281 6.01 6.20 -14.16
C GLN A 281 4.62 6.17 -14.80
N MET A 282 4.49 5.61 -16.01
CA MET A 282 3.20 5.47 -16.66
C MET A 282 2.24 4.56 -15.86
N ALA A 283 2.73 3.46 -15.29
CA ALA A 283 1.91 2.57 -14.47
C ALA A 283 1.36 3.27 -13.22
N ILE A 284 2.16 4.08 -12.54
CA ILE A 284 1.72 4.88 -11.38
C ILE A 284 0.71 5.95 -11.84
N ALA A 285 1.00 6.69 -12.90
CA ALA A 285 0.10 7.70 -13.45
C ALA A 285 -1.25 7.06 -13.85
N TRP A 286 -1.22 5.86 -14.44
CA TRP A 286 -2.42 5.14 -14.83
C TRP A 286 -3.26 4.70 -13.62
N VAL A 287 -2.65 4.20 -12.56
CA VAL A 287 -3.36 3.89 -11.31
C VAL A 287 -4.02 5.13 -10.73
N LEU A 288 -3.39 6.28 -10.82
CA LEU A 288 -3.88 7.56 -10.31
C LEU A 288 -4.86 8.29 -11.25
N ARG A 289 -5.14 7.74 -12.47
CA ARG A 289 -6.05 8.38 -13.44
C ARG A 289 -7.51 8.45 -12.96
N ASP A 290 -7.94 7.46 -12.17
CA ASP A 290 -9.26 7.45 -11.55
C ASP A 290 -9.26 8.33 -10.30
N ALA A 291 -10.16 9.30 -10.24
CA ALA A 291 -10.24 10.23 -9.13
C ALA A 291 -10.62 9.57 -7.79
N ARG A 292 -11.22 8.37 -7.83
CA ARG A 292 -11.54 7.56 -6.66
C ARG A 292 -10.30 6.93 -6.01
N VAL A 293 -9.18 6.82 -6.76
CA VAL A 293 -7.91 6.37 -6.22
C VAL A 293 -7.17 7.54 -5.59
N THR A 294 -7.12 7.57 -4.27
CA THR A 294 -6.50 8.64 -3.49
C THR A 294 -4.99 8.65 -3.62
N SER A 295 -4.36 7.46 -3.55
CA SER A 295 -2.90 7.35 -3.51
C SER A 295 -2.43 6.03 -4.14
N ALA A 296 -1.28 6.06 -4.81
CA ALA A 296 -0.56 4.85 -5.23
C ALA A 296 0.52 4.53 -4.19
N LEU A 297 0.45 3.32 -3.61
CA LEU A 297 1.42 2.84 -2.63
C LEU A 297 2.59 2.19 -3.34
N ILE A 298 3.75 2.84 -3.32
CA ILE A 298 4.96 2.33 -3.93
C ILE A 298 5.86 1.61 -2.92
N GLY A 299 6.58 0.60 -3.38
CA GLY A 299 7.75 0.04 -2.70
C GLY A 299 9.01 0.49 -3.42
N ALA A 300 10.09 0.72 -2.67
CA ALA A 300 11.37 1.09 -3.23
C ALA A 300 12.53 0.35 -2.56
N SER A 301 13.61 0.10 -3.29
CA SER A 301 14.84 -0.49 -2.78
C SER A 301 16.01 0.50 -2.71
N SER A 302 15.81 1.72 -3.20
CA SER A 302 16.80 2.81 -3.17
C SER A 302 16.14 4.18 -3.21
N ALA A 303 16.86 5.19 -2.76
CA ALA A 303 16.45 6.60 -2.86
C ALA A 303 16.27 7.05 -4.32
N ALA A 304 17.14 6.59 -5.23
CA ALA A 304 17.04 6.89 -6.66
C ALA A 304 15.72 6.39 -7.26
N GLN A 305 15.28 5.19 -6.86
CA GLN A 305 13.99 4.64 -7.30
C GLN A 305 12.82 5.48 -6.78
N ILE A 306 12.86 5.99 -5.55
CA ILE A 306 11.80 6.88 -5.03
C ILE A 306 11.73 8.15 -5.88
N THR A 307 12.87 8.75 -6.21
CA THR A 307 12.93 9.96 -7.06
C THR A 307 12.39 9.68 -8.47
N GLU A 308 12.76 8.56 -9.06
CA GLU A 308 12.23 8.12 -10.37
C GLU A 308 10.70 7.97 -10.32
N LEU A 309 10.17 7.22 -9.34
CA LEU A 309 8.75 6.96 -9.24
C LEU A 309 7.94 8.23 -8.94
N ALA A 310 8.48 9.16 -8.15
CA ALA A 310 7.86 10.48 -7.93
C ALA A 310 7.78 11.30 -9.23
N GLY A 311 8.66 11.06 -10.19
CA GLY A 311 8.60 11.66 -11.53
C GLY A 311 7.31 11.37 -12.31
N ALA A 312 6.54 10.32 -11.93
CA ALA A 312 5.21 10.05 -12.50
C ALA A 312 4.25 11.24 -12.36
N LEU A 313 4.42 12.06 -11.32
CA LEU A 313 3.54 13.19 -11.00
C LEU A 313 3.62 14.33 -12.03
N SER A 314 4.67 14.38 -12.84
CA SER A 314 4.83 15.39 -13.88
C SER A 314 3.83 15.24 -15.04
N GLN A 315 3.26 14.03 -15.22
CA GLN A 315 2.33 13.74 -16.32
C GLN A 315 1.31 12.67 -15.89
N LEU A 316 0.26 13.10 -15.22
CA LEU A 316 -0.83 12.22 -14.71
C LEU A 316 -2.00 12.08 -15.68
N SER A 317 -2.15 13.00 -16.65
CA SER A 317 -3.27 12.98 -17.59
C SER A 317 -2.99 12.05 -18.78
N PHE A 318 -4.06 11.44 -19.27
CA PHE A 318 -4.06 10.60 -20.47
C PHE A 318 -5.10 11.11 -21.45
N SER A 319 -4.77 11.12 -22.73
CA SER A 319 -5.76 11.29 -23.81
C SER A 319 -6.61 10.02 -23.96
N ALA A 320 -7.81 10.16 -24.56
CA ALA A 320 -8.66 9.00 -24.86
C ALA A 320 -7.96 7.96 -25.76
N GLY A 321 -7.14 8.41 -26.72
CA GLY A 321 -6.38 7.52 -27.61
C GLY A 321 -5.29 6.73 -26.85
N GLU A 322 -4.61 7.37 -25.89
CA GLU A 322 -3.63 6.68 -25.04
C GLU A 322 -4.30 5.63 -24.15
N LEU A 323 -5.42 5.94 -23.52
CA LEU A 323 -6.16 4.98 -22.70
C LEU A 323 -6.66 3.80 -23.54
N GLN A 324 -7.18 4.05 -24.74
CA GLN A 324 -7.59 3.00 -25.67
C GLN A 324 -6.42 2.08 -26.08
N ALA A 325 -5.25 2.64 -26.33
CA ALA A 325 -4.06 1.86 -26.66
C ALA A 325 -3.55 1.06 -25.45
N ILE A 326 -3.56 1.67 -24.26
CA ILE A 326 -3.17 1.00 -23.01
C ILE A 326 -4.14 -0.16 -22.71
N ASP A 327 -5.45 0.01 -22.87
CA ASP A 327 -6.46 -0.99 -22.56
C ASP A 327 -6.32 -2.26 -23.41
N GLN A 328 -5.68 -2.22 -24.58
CA GLN A 328 -5.36 -3.41 -25.39
C GLN A 328 -4.33 -4.32 -24.71
N HIS A 329 -3.55 -3.79 -23.78
CA HIS A 329 -2.45 -4.46 -23.09
C HIS A 329 -2.59 -4.49 -21.57
N ALA A 330 -3.46 -3.66 -21.01
CA ALA A 330 -3.79 -3.64 -19.59
C ALA A 330 -4.84 -4.72 -19.27
N VAL A 331 -4.41 -5.97 -19.29
CA VAL A 331 -5.24 -7.15 -19.14
C VAL A 331 -4.93 -7.90 -17.84
N GLU A 332 -5.84 -8.78 -17.40
CA GLU A 332 -5.60 -9.60 -16.22
C GLU A 332 -4.42 -10.56 -16.45
N GLY A 333 -3.36 -10.36 -15.69
CA GLY A 333 -2.10 -11.11 -15.80
C GLY A 333 -1.99 -12.31 -14.84
N GLY A 334 -3.05 -12.66 -14.12
CA GLY A 334 -3.03 -13.72 -13.11
C GLY A 334 -2.14 -13.40 -11.90
N ILE A 335 -1.90 -12.13 -11.64
CA ILE A 335 -0.95 -11.66 -10.61
C ILE A 335 -1.62 -11.31 -9.27
N ASN A 336 -2.94 -11.44 -9.16
CA ASN A 336 -3.68 -11.15 -7.94
C ASN A 336 -3.53 -12.29 -6.91
N LEU A 337 -2.49 -12.22 -6.08
CA LEU A 337 -2.24 -13.19 -5.01
C LEU A 337 -3.22 -13.06 -3.83
N TRP A 338 -3.88 -11.92 -3.74
CA TRP A 338 -4.77 -11.57 -2.62
C TRP A 338 -6.25 -11.82 -2.94
N HIS A 339 -6.53 -12.43 -4.09
CA HIS A 339 -7.90 -12.75 -4.52
C HIS A 339 -8.62 -13.69 -3.54
N LYS A 340 -7.93 -14.73 -3.04
CA LYS A 340 -8.54 -15.71 -2.12
C LYS A 340 -9.02 -15.08 -0.81
N PRO A 341 -8.23 -14.22 -0.13
CA PRO A 341 -8.72 -13.52 1.06
C PRO A 341 -9.84 -12.52 0.77
N SER A 342 -10.01 -12.07 -0.48
CA SER A 342 -11.08 -11.14 -0.86
C SER A 342 -12.38 -11.83 -1.28
N THR A 343 -12.39 -13.17 -1.42
CA THR A 343 -13.62 -13.93 -1.69
C THR A 343 -14.42 -14.10 -0.39
N ASP A 344 -15.74 -14.06 -0.52
CA ASP A 344 -16.68 -14.23 0.60
C ASP A 344 -16.83 -15.70 1.04
N GLN A 345 -16.09 -16.62 0.44
CA GLN A 345 -16.16 -18.05 0.68
C GLN A 345 -14.96 -18.56 1.46
N ARG A 346 -15.22 -19.47 2.39
CA ARG A 346 -14.16 -20.30 2.98
C ARG A 346 -13.51 -21.12 1.87
N PRO A 347 -12.18 -21.31 1.88
CA PRO A 347 -11.49 -22.16 0.91
C PRO A 347 -11.96 -23.60 0.98
#